data_c1d3675653397b14dce2feb0af55bd33
#
_entry.id   c1d3675653397b14dce2feb0af55bd33
#
_cell.length_a   1.000
_cell.length_b   1.000
_cell.length_c   1.000
_cell.angle_alpha   90.00
_cell.angle_beta   90.00
_cell.angle_gamma   90.00
#
_symmetry.space_group_name_H-M   'P 1'
#
loop_
_entity.id
_entity.type
_entity.pdbx_description
1 polymer ?
#
loop_
_entity_poly.entity_id
_entity_poly.type
_entity_poly.pdbx_seq_one_letter_code
_entity_poly.pdbx_strand_id
1 'polypeptide(L)'
;MQNIYQQGLDKNAANYTPLSPLTFIERTAYIYPQRTAVIHGQRRYTWLETYTRVRRLASALADHGIGEGDTVAAMLNNTPEMIECHFGVPVLGAVLNTLNTRLDA
;
A
#
# COMPACT_ATOMS: atom_id res chain seq x y z
N MET A 1 -8.32 -18.27 35.78
CA MET A 1 -9.58 -18.53 35.04
C MET A 1 -9.28 -18.45 33.55
N GLN A 2 -9.59 -19.49 32.83
CA GLN A 2 -9.43 -19.48 31.38
C GLN A 2 -10.48 -18.58 30.74
N ASN A 3 -10.05 -17.68 29.85
CA ASN A 3 -10.98 -16.80 29.13
C ASN A 3 -11.81 -17.63 28.15
N ILE A 4 -13.12 -17.69 28.36
CA ILE A 4 -14.05 -18.43 27.51
C ILE A 4 -14.01 -17.98 26.05
N TYR A 5 -13.64 -16.72 25.80
CA TYR A 5 -13.54 -16.15 24.44
C TYR A 5 -12.25 -16.56 23.70
N GLN A 6 -11.39 -17.35 24.34
CA GLN A 6 -10.16 -17.88 23.74
C GLN A 6 -10.19 -19.40 23.53
N GLN A 7 -11.27 -20.05 23.96
CA GLN A 7 -11.39 -21.52 23.81
C GLN A 7 -11.87 -21.86 22.39
N GLY A 8 -11.10 -22.72 21.71
CA GLY A 8 -11.42 -23.16 20.36
C GLY A 8 -11.34 -22.08 19.28
N LEU A 9 -10.67 -20.96 19.60
CA LEU A 9 -10.53 -19.80 18.70
C LEU A 9 -9.07 -19.52 18.35
N ASP A 10 -8.27 -20.57 18.26
CA ASP A 10 -6.89 -20.45 17.83
C ASP A 10 -6.81 -19.80 16.44
N LYS A 11 -5.82 -18.93 16.28
CA LYS A 11 -5.61 -18.23 15.01
C LYS A 11 -5.28 -19.21 13.90
N ASN A 12 -6.05 -19.17 12.82
CA ASN A 12 -5.82 -19.95 11.62
C ASN A 12 -6.24 -19.15 10.38
N ALA A 13 -5.99 -19.68 9.19
CA ALA A 13 -6.28 -18.99 7.94
C ALA A 13 -7.77 -18.66 7.72
N ALA A 14 -8.68 -19.35 8.40
CA ALA A 14 -10.13 -19.14 8.26
C ALA A 14 -10.66 -18.00 9.15
N ASN A 15 -10.01 -17.71 10.28
CA ASN A 15 -10.52 -16.77 11.28
C ASN A 15 -9.59 -15.60 11.61
N TYR A 16 -8.42 -15.54 10.98
CA TYR A 16 -7.44 -14.52 11.30
C TYR A 16 -6.68 -14.07 10.05
N THR A 17 -6.59 -12.74 9.90
CA THR A 17 -5.72 -12.08 8.93
C THR A 17 -5.06 -10.88 9.62
N PRO A 18 -3.74 -10.69 9.52
CA PRO A 18 -3.09 -9.50 10.06
C PRO A 18 -3.65 -8.25 9.42
N LEU A 19 -3.83 -7.20 10.21
CA LEU A 19 -4.18 -5.89 9.69
C LEU A 19 -3.03 -5.33 8.86
N SER A 20 -3.34 -4.91 7.63
CA SER A 20 -2.37 -4.31 6.72
C SER A 20 -3.04 -3.20 5.91
N PRO A 21 -2.38 -2.04 5.72
CA PRO A 21 -2.88 -1.01 4.80
C PRO A 21 -3.09 -1.53 3.38
N LEU A 22 -2.36 -2.57 2.98
CA LEU A 22 -2.46 -3.18 1.64
C LEU A 22 -3.81 -3.85 1.40
N THR A 23 -4.36 -4.53 2.40
CA THR A 23 -5.70 -5.11 2.31
C THR A 23 -6.79 -4.04 2.29
N PHE A 24 -6.58 -2.91 2.96
CA PHE A 24 -7.55 -1.80 2.96
C PHE A 24 -7.68 -1.15 1.58
N ILE A 25 -6.58 -0.91 0.87
CA ILE A 25 -6.66 -0.29 -0.46
C ILE A 25 -7.34 -1.22 -1.47
N GLU A 26 -7.03 -2.51 -1.45
CA GLU A 26 -7.66 -3.51 -2.29
C GLU A 26 -9.17 -3.58 -2.04
N ARG A 27 -9.55 -3.68 -0.78
CA ARG A 27 -10.97 -3.71 -0.36
C ARG A 27 -11.70 -2.43 -0.78
N THR A 28 -11.09 -1.27 -0.57
CA THR A 28 -11.69 0.01 -0.93
C THR A 28 -11.89 0.14 -2.43
N ALA A 29 -10.92 -0.29 -3.23
CA ALA A 29 -11.05 -0.32 -4.69
C ALA A 29 -12.17 -1.26 -5.16
N TYR A 30 -12.40 -2.35 -4.44
CA TYR A 30 -13.47 -3.30 -4.76
C TYR A 30 -14.86 -2.75 -4.38
N ILE A 31 -15.00 -2.15 -3.18
CA ILE A 31 -16.29 -1.68 -2.66
C ILE A 31 -16.68 -0.32 -3.25
N TYR A 32 -15.71 0.59 -3.40
CA TYR A 32 -15.93 1.97 -3.85
C TYR A 32 -15.08 2.33 -5.07
N PRO A 33 -15.13 1.55 -6.16
CA PRO A 33 -14.21 1.71 -7.31
C PRO A 33 -14.25 3.10 -7.93
N GLN A 34 -15.45 3.71 -8.01
CA GLN A 34 -15.65 4.99 -8.69
C GLN A 34 -15.54 6.20 -7.77
N ARG A 35 -15.37 6.00 -6.46
CA ARG A 35 -15.22 7.11 -5.53
C ARG A 35 -13.84 7.73 -5.68
N THR A 36 -13.78 9.07 -5.67
CA THR A 36 -12.51 9.81 -5.75
C THR A 36 -11.62 9.48 -4.55
N ALA A 37 -10.42 9.04 -4.82
CA ALA A 37 -9.39 8.71 -3.83
C ALA A 37 -8.38 9.83 -3.65
N VAL A 38 -7.92 10.42 -4.75
CA VAL A 38 -6.83 11.40 -4.78
C VAL A 38 -7.20 12.59 -5.64
N ILE A 39 -6.96 13.79 -5.13
CA ILE A 39 -7.09 15.05 -5.85
C ILE A 39 -5.76 15.81 -5.74
N HIS A 40 -5.17 16.15 -6.87
CA HIS A 40 -3.97 16.96 -6.96
C HIS A 40 -4.08 17.93 -8.12
N GLY A 41 -4.43 19.18 -7.84
CA GLY A 41 -4.74 20.18 -8.88
C GLY A 41 -5.90 19.73 -9.74
N GLN A 42 -5.66 19.60 -11.04
CA GLN A 42 -6.65 19.11 -12.01
C GLN A 42 -6.69 17.58 -12.12
N ARG A 43 -5.73 16.88 -11.52
CA ARG A 43 -5.65 15.41 -11.54
C ARG A 43 -6.56 14.83 -10.47
N ARG A 44 -7.41 13.89 -10.89
CA ARG A 44 -8.32 13.16 -10.00
C ARG A 44 -8.21 11.68 -10.32
N TYR A 45 -8.06 10.87 -9.30
CA TYR A 45 -8.05 9.42 -9.42
C TYR A 45 -9.10 8.80 -8.52
N THR A 46 -9.83 7.83 -9.06
CA THR A 46 -10.73 6.98 -8.28
C THR A 46 -9.93 5.95 -7.47
N TRP A 47 -10.59 5.26 -6.55
CA TRP A 47 -9.96 4.17 -5.81
C TRP A 47 -9.50 3.04 -6.74
N LEU A 48 -10.29 2.70 -7.77
CA LEU A 48 -9.89 1.69 -8.75
C LEU A 48 -8.66 2.12 -9.55
N GLU A 49 -8.64 3.37 -10.01
CA GLU A 49 -7.48 3.93 -10.73
C GLU A 49 -6.24 3.96 -9.84
N THR A 50 -6.38 4.44 -8.60
CA THR A 50 -5.27 4.49 -7.62
C THR A 50 -4.72 3.10 -7.36
N TYR A 51 -5.59 2.12 -7.11
CA TYR A 51 -5.16 0.73 -6.90
C TYR A 51 -4.48 0.12 -8.13
N THR A 52 -5.00 0.41 -9.31
CA THR A 52 -4.38 -0.03 -10.58
C THR A 52 -2.98 0.56 -10.75
N ARG A 53 -2.81 1.84 -10.44
CA ARG A 53 -1.51 2.52 -10.50
C ARG A 53 -0.51 1.94 -9.48
N VAL A 54 -0.97 1.66 -8.26
CA VAL A 54 -0.19 0.97 -7.22
C VAL A 54 0.32 -0.38 -7.72
N ARG A 55 -0.54 -1.18 -8.33
CA ARG A 55 -0.16 -2.48 -8.88
C ARG A 55 0.84 -2.37 -10.04
N ARG A 56 0.68 -1.37 -10.91
CA ARG A 56 1.64 -1.09 -11.99
C ARG A 56 3.01 -0.69 -11.46
N LEU A 57 3.05 0.14 -10.42
CA LEU A 57 4.30 0.51 -9.76
C LEU A 57 4.98 -0.74 -9.17
N ALA A 58 4.23 -1.56 -8.44
CA ALA A 58 4.76 -2.80 -7.88
C ALA A 58 5.32 -3.72 -8.97
N SER A 59 4.59 -3.90 -10.07
CA SER A 59 5.06 -4.71 -11.20
C SER A 59 6.36 -4.16 -11.80
N ALA A 60 6.44 -2.86 -12.02
CA ALA A 60 7.64 -2.22 -12.56
C ALA A 60 8.86 -2.39 -11.63
N LEU A 61 8.66 -2.24 -10.32
CA LEU A 61 9.72 -2.45 -9.34
C LEU A 61 10.17 -3.93 -9.29
N ALA A 62 9.22 -4.86 -9.36
CA ALA A 62 9.52 -6.29 -9.42
C ALA A 62 10.34 -6.64 -10.67
N ASP A 63 10.01 -6.06 -11.82
CA ASP A 63 10.76 -6.24 -13.06
C ASP A 63 12.21 -5.71 -12.97
N HIS A 64 12.46 -4.76 -12.06
CA HIS A 64 13.81 -4.26 -11.73
C HIS A 64 14.50 -5.06 -10.61
N GLY A 65 13.92 -6.16 -10.19
CA GLY A 65 14.50 -7.05 -9.19
C GLY A 65 14.23 -6.67 -7.73
N ILE A 66 13.32 -5.74 -7.47
CA ILE A 66 12.95 -5.35 -6.10
C ILE A 66 12.01 -6.41 -5.50
N GLY A 67 12.32 -6.85 -4.28
CA GLY A 67 11.56 -7.85 -3.56
C GLY A 67 11.65 -7.68 -2.06
N GLU A 68 11.26 -8.75 -1.35
CA GLU A 68 11.22 -8.76 0.12
C GLU A 68 12.58 -8.39 0.72
N GLY A 69 12.56 -7.47 1.68
CA GLY A 69 13.75 -7.00 2.39
C GLY A 69 14.53 -5.89 1.69
N ASP A 70 14.22 -5.59 0.43
CA ASP A 70 14.84 -4.47 -0.27
C ASP A 70 14.29 -3.13 0.21
N THR A 71 15.07 -2.07 0.01
CA THR A 71 14.65 -0.69 0.32
C THR A 71 14.58 0.13 -0.95
N VAL A 72 13.45 0.80 -1.16
CA VAL A 72 13.25 1.76 -2.25
C VAL A 72 13.22 3.16 -1.69
N ALA A 73 14.18 3.99 -2.06
CA ALA A 73 14.19 5.40 -1.71
C ALA A 73 13.38 6.22 -2.72
N ALA A 74 12.47 7.05 -2.24
CA ALA A 74 11.68 7.95 -3.06
C ALA A 74 11.91 9.40 -2.64
N MET A 75 12.45 10.21 -3.55
CA MET A 75 12.60 11.66 -3.38
C MET A 75 11.55 12.36 -4.23
N LEU A 76 10.34 12.47 -3.70
CA LEU A 76 9.18 13.02 -4.39
C LEU A 76 8.51 14.09 -3.52
N ASN A 77 7.92 15.08 -4.17
CA ASN A 77 6.99 15.97 -3.51
C ASN A 77 5.71 15.21 -3.10
N ASN A 78 4.83 15.87 -2.34
CA ASN A 78 3.54 15.31 -1.95
C ASN A 78 2.58 15.29 -3.14
N THR A 79 2.76 14.33 -4.02
CA THR A 79 2.00 14.10 -5.26
C THR A 79 1.30 12.74 -5.20
N PRO A 80 0.40 12.45 -6.14
CA PRO A 80 -0.23 11.12 -6.21
C PRO A 80 0.78 9.97 -6.26
N GLU A 81 1.93 10.18 -6.92
CA GLU A 81 3.00 9.18 -7.04
C GLU A 81 3.59 8.82 -5.67
N MET A 82 3.70 9.79 -4.75
CA MET A 82 4.18 9.51 -3.39
C MET A 82 3.17 8.64 -2.62
N ILE A 83 1.87 8.90 -2.79
CA ILE A 83 0.81 8.04 -2.22
C ILE A 83 0.93 6.63 -2.77
N GLU A 84 1.11 6.49 -4.07
CA GLU A 84 1.26 5.19 -4.74
C GLU A 84 2.47 4.41 -4.22
N CYS A 85 3.58 5.09 -3.92
CA CYS A 85 4.76 4.47 -3.34
C CYS A 85 4.48 3.85 -1.97
N HIS A 86 3.62 4.46 -1.15
CA HIS A 86 3.28 3.94 0.18
C HIS A 86 2.55 2.59 0.14
N PHE A 87 1.97 2.22 -0.99
CA PHE A 87 1.33 0.93 -1.20
C PHE A 87 2.13 0.03 -2.14
N GLY A 88 2.63 0.60 -3.25
CA GLY A 88 3.30 -0.17 -4.30
C GLY A 88 4.63 -0.79 -3.86
N VAL A 89 5.39 -0.12 -3.00
CA VAL A 89 6.64 -0.66 -2.46
C VAL A 89 6.37 -1.75 -1.42
N PRO A 90 5.53 -1.50 -0.38
CA PRO A 90 5.27 -2.52 0.64
C PRO A 90 4.59 -3.78 0.13
N VAL A 91 3.81 -3.71 -0.95
CA VAL A 91 3.14 -4.90 -1.51
C VAL A 91 4.14 -5.97 -1.99
N LEU A 92 5.39 -5.57 -2.28
CA LEU A 92 6.49 -6.47 -2.63
C LEU A 92 7.25 -7.00 -1.40
N GLY A 93 6.85 -6.63 -0.20
CA GLY A 93 7.63 -6.90 1.00
C GLY A 93 8.87 -6.01 1.14
N ALA A 94 8.98 -4.97 0.32
CA ALA A 94 10.07 -4.01 0.35
C ALA A 94 9.75 -2.85 1.30
N VAL A 95 10.80 -2.13 1.71
CA VAL A 95 10.71 -0.99 2.61
C VAL A 95 10.75 0.31 1.80
N LEU A 96 9.78 1.19 2.01
CA LEU A 96 9.79 2.53 1.43
C LEU A 96 10.57 3.49 2.35
N ASN A 97 11.58 4.15 1.80
CA ASN A 97 12.30 5.24 2.44
C ASN A 97 11.99 6.55 1.73
N THR A 98 11.14 7.38 2.32
CA THR A 98 10.81 8.70 1.78
C THR A 98 11.88 9.70 2.16
N LEU A 99 12.56 10.26 1.16
CA LEU A 99 13.60 11.25 1.38
C LEU A 99 13.02 12.66 1.44
N ASN A 100 13.52 13.47 2.37
CA ASN A 100 13.10 14.85 2.49
C ASN A 100 13.68 15.68 1.32
N THR A 101 12.81 16.29 0.53
CA THR A 101 13.18 17.11 -0.63
C THR A 101 13.77 18.47 -0.25
N ARG A 102 13.73 18.85 1.04
CA ARG A 102 14.23 20.13 1.55
C ARG A 102 15.60 20.02 2.21
N LEU A 103 16.23 18.84 2.19
CA LEU A 103 17.60 18.67 2.69
C LEU A 103 18.59 19.24 1.68
N ASP A 104 19.53 20.04 2.19
CA ASP A 104 20.68 20.49 1.41
C ASP A 104 21.66 19.33 1.20
N ALA A 105 22.40 19.37 0.12
CA ALA A 105 23.40 18.35 -0.22
C ALA A 105 24.64 18.46 0.68
#